data_a444ced0137a7d8b3915ff60c9fa5c8e
#
_entry.id   a444ced0137a7d8b3915ff60c9fa5c8e
#
_cell.length_a   1.000
_cell.length_b   1.000
_cell.length_c   1.000
_cell.angle_alpha   90.00
_cell.angle_beta   90.00
_cell.angle_gamma   90.00
#
_symmetry.space_group_name_H-M   'P 1'
#
loop_
_entity.id
_entity.type
_entity.pdbx_description
1 polymer ?
#
loop_
_entity_poly.entity_id
_entity_poly.type
_entity_poly.pdbx_seq_one_letter_code
_entity_poly.pdbx_strand_id
1 'polypeptide(L)'
;QIPQKIKSMDRRKNTYKCPLCGGRGSEFYQYKKKHYLQCRHCYGIFMDPSLIPDRHAEKKRYEEHNNDTEDQGYQHFVSPITTAILNDFTPAHTGLDFGAGTAPVISKILQDHQFQIKQYDPFFYNSPETLNHQYDYIACCEVMEHFYQPYREFRLLKSLLQPGGKLYCMTDLYDESIDFHSWYYKNDQTHVFIYHRKTIRWITDAFQFQGYRIEGRLITFYT
;
A
#
# COMPACT_ATOMS: atom_id res chain seq x y z
N GLN A 1 -32.01 -44.35 12.68
CA GLN A 1 -31.11 -43.24 13.06
C GLN A 1 -31.22 -42.18 11.99
N ILE A 2 -31.80 -41.04 12.34
CA ILE A 2 -32.02 -39.88 11.44
C ILE A 2 -30.76 -39.02 11.49
N PRO A 3 -30.16 -38.57 10.36
CA PRO A 3 -28.99 -37.69 10.37
C PRO A 3 -29.38 -36.30 10.89
N GLN A 4 -28.62 -35.79 11.85
CA GLN A 4 -28.76 -34.44 12.39
C GLN A 4 -28.60 -33.40 11.27
N LYS A 5 -29.62 -32.56 11.08
CA LYS A 5 -29.58 -31.35 10.27
C LYS A 5 -28.45 -30.44 10.75
N ILE A 6 -27.43 -30.26 9.93
CA ILE A 6 -26.45 -29.21 10.11
C ILE A 6 -27.24 -27.89 10.06
N LYS A 7 -27.30 -27.18 11.18
CA LYS A 7 -27.85 -25.82 11.25
C LYS A 7 -27.08 -24.95 10.28
N SER A 8 -27.73 -24.47 9.22
CA SER A 8 -27.20 -23.42 8.36
C SER A 8 -26.99 -22.18 9.22
N MET A 9 -25.72 -21.84 9.51
CA MET A 9 -25.39 -20.54 10.06
C MET A 9 -25.89 -19.46 9.10
N ASP A 10 -26.69 -18.54 9.63
CA ASP A 10 -27.28 -17.43 8.88
C ASP A 10 -26.16 -16.46 8.44
N ARG A 11 -25.65 -16.63 7.22
CA ARG A 11 -24.58 -15.85 6.59
C ARG A 11 -24.94 -14.39 6.31
N ARG A 12 -26.12 -13.93 6.76
CA ARG A 12 -26.71 -12.63 6.34
C ARG A 12 -26.37 -11.44 7.21
N LYS A 13 -25.51 -11.53 8.24
CA LYS A 13 -25.28 -10.45 9.19
C LYS A 13 -23.85 -9.91 9.37
N ASN A 14 -22.83 -10.48 8.75
CA ASN A 14 -21.50 -9.89 8.85
C ASN A 14 -21.24 -8.93 7.67
N THR A 15 -21.69 -7.70 7.82
CA THR A 15 -21.33 -6.62 6.89
C THR A 15 -20.06 -5.97 7.36
N TYR A 16 -18.94 -6.40 6.83
CA TYR A 16 -17.65 -5.77 7.10
C TYR A 16 -17.61 -4.36 6.51
N LYS A 17 -17.13 -3.42 7.31
CA LYS A 17 -16.85 -2.06 6.83
C LYS A 17 -15.48 -1.99 6.15
N CYS A 18 -15.42 -1.36 5.01
CA CYS A 18 -14.17 -1.11 4.30
C CYS A 18 -13.24 -0.22 5.15
N PRO A 19 -11.98 -0.62 5.39
CA PRO A 19 -11.06 0.15 6.22
C PRO A 19 -10.60 1.46 5.55
N LEU A 20 -10.84 1.63 4.23
CA LEU A 20 -10.52 2.86 3.51
C LEU A 20 -11.68 3.87 3.57
N CYS A 21 -12.90 3.48 3.18
CA CYS A 21 -13.99 4.43 2.99
C CYS A 21 -15.17 4.26 3.96
N GLY A 22 -15.14 3.25 4.84
CA GLY A 22 -16.24 2.91 5.73
C GLY A 22 -17.46 2.26 5.03
N GLY A 23 -17.42 2.15 3.71
CA GLY A 23 -18.49 1.54 2.92
C GLY A 23 -18.63 0.03 3.17
N ARG A 24 -19.72 -0.56 2.68
CA ARG A 24 -20.02 -1.97 2.88
C ARG A 24 -19.18 -2.86 1.96
N GLY A 25 -18.46 -3.83 2.53
CA GLY A 25 -17.84 -4.93 1.82
C GLY A 25 -18.82 -6.07 1.52
N SER A 26 -18.67 -6.70 0.37
CA SER A 26 -19.35 -7.95 0.00
C SER A 26 -18.30 -9.01 -0.31
N GLU A 27 -18.65 -10.28 -0.13
CA GLU A 27 -17.76 -11.39 -0.47
C GLU A 27 -17.26 -11.25 -1.90
N PHE A 28 -15.95 -11.33 -2.07
CA PHE A 28 -15.27 -11.22 -3.37
C PHE A 28 -14.55 -12.50 -3.73
N TYR A 29 -13.80 -13.07 -2.77
CA TYR A 29 -13.01 -14.28 -2.98
C TYR A 29 -12.88 -15.07 -1.69
N GLN A 30 -13.13 -16.39 -1.75
CA GLN A 30 -12.88 -17.32 -0.65
C GLN A 30 -12.27 -18.61 -1.18
N TYR A 31 -11.08 -18.93 -0.70
CA TYR A 31 -10.42 -20.21 -0.99
C TYR A 31 -9.43 -20.58 0.11
N LYS A 32 -9.57 -21.78 0.69
CA LYS A 32 -8.78 -22.25 1.84
C LYS A 32 -8.86 -21.24 3.00
N LYS A 33 -7.70 -20.73 3.43
CA LYS A 33 -7.56 -19.72 4.51
C LYS A 33 -7.60 -18.29 4.02
N LYS A 34 -7.88 -18.03 2.73
CA LYS A 34 -7.94 -16.68 2.14
C LYS A 34 -9.40 -16.28 1.95
N HIS A 35 -9.76 -15.14 2.51
CA HIS A 35 -11.08 -14.55 2.36
C HIS A 35 -10.93 -13.05 2.15
N TYR A 36 -11.40 -12.56 1.02
CA TYR A 36 -11.37 -11.16 0.64
C TYR A 36 -12.75 -10.65 0.34
N LEU A 37 -12.97 -9.40 0.70
CA LEU A 37 -14.21 -8.67 0.49
C LEU A 37 -13.92 -7.50 -0.46
N GLN A 38 -14.87 -7.14 -1.31
CA GLN A 38 -14.76 -5.95 -2.14
C GLN A 38 -15.74 -4.87 -1.67
N CYS A 39 -15.25 -3.66 -1.53
CA CYS A 39 -16.08 -2.51 -1.20
C CYS A 39 -16.87 -2.03 -2.42
N ARG A 40 -18.20 -1.90 -2.26
CA ARG A 40 -19.07 -1.40 -3.34
C ARG A 40 -18.93 0.10 -3.59
N HIS A 41 -18.30 0.85 -2.67
CA HIS A 41 -18.17 2.30 -2.78
C HIS A 41 -16.83 2.70 -3.41
N CYS A 42 -15.70 2.26 -2.83
CA CYS A 42 -14.36 2.63 -3.33
C CYS A 42 -13.70 1.53 -4.18
N TYR A 43 -14.33 0.37 -4.37
CA TYR A 43 -13.81 -0.79 -5.09
C TYR A 43 -12.54 -1.44 -4.51
N GLY A 44 -12.05 -0.98 -3.37
CA GLY A 44 -10.94 -1.64 -2.67
C GLY A 44 -11.31 -3.05 -2.25
N ILE A 45 -10.36 -3.98 -2.41
CA ILE A 45 -10.49 -5.38 -2.01
C ILE A 45 -9.69 -5.55 -0.73
N PHE A 46 -10.31 -6.00 0.35
CA PHE A 46 -9.66 -6.10 1.64
C PHE A 46 -9.85 -7.48 2.27
N MET A 47 -8.82 -7.90 3.00
CA MET A 47 -8.82 -9.18 3.70
C MET A 47 -9.87 -9.17 4.82
N ASP A 48 -10.50 -10.32 5.08
CA ASP A 48 -11.33 -10.50 6.26
C ASP A 48 -10.51 -10.13 7.52
N PRO A 49 -11.00 -9.20 8.35
CA PRO A 49 -10.26 -8.74 9.53
C PRO A 49 -9.82 -9.85 10.49
N SER A 50 -10.53 -10.99 10.51
CA SER A 50 -10.17 -12.14 11.34
C SER A 50 -8.94 -12.93 10.84
N LEU A 51 -8.51 -12.67 9.59
CA LEU A 51 -7.38 -13.34 8.93
C LEU A 51 -6.14 -12.45 8.83
N ILE A 52 -6.24 -11.19 9.24
CA ILE A 52 -5.11 -10.25 9.22
C ILE A 52 -4.02 -10.75 10.18
N PRO A 53 -2.76 -10.88 9.72
CA PRO A 53 -1.67 -11.31 10.58
C PRO A 53 -1.44 -10.32 11.72
N ASP A 54 -0.98 -10.82 12.85
CA ASP A 54 -0.54 -9.97 13.95
C ASP A 54 0.81 -9.29 13.61
N ARG A 55 1.17 -8.27 14.39
CA ARG A 55 2.37 -7.47 14.18
C ARG A 55 3.66 -8.31 14.22
N HIS A 56 3.69 -9.41 14.97
CA HIS A 56 4.87 -10.27 15.05
C HIS A 56 5.03 -11.10 13.77
N ALA A 57 3.94 -11.71 13.29
CA ALA A 57 3.93 -12.46 12.05
C ALA A 57 4.24 -11.58 10.84
N GLU A 58 3.72 -10.35 10.82
CA GLU A 58 4.01 -9.34 9.81
C GLU A 58 5.50 -8.98 9.78
N LYS A 59 6.09 -8.60 10.93
CA LYS A 59 7.51 -8.27 11.02
C LYS A 59 8.39 -9.42 10.57
N LYS A 60 8.10 -10.65 11.01
CA LYS A 60 8.83 -11.84 10.61
C LYS A 60 8.80 -12.01 9.09
N ARG A 61 7.64 -11.79 8.46
CA ARG A 61 7.50 -11.87 7.00
C ARG A 61 8.40 -10.86 6.28
N TYR A 62 8.50 -9.62 6.79
CA TYR A 62 9.37 -8.59 6.22
C TYR A 62 10.87 -8.90 6.42
N GLU A 63 11.24 -9.52 7.54
CA GLU A 63 12.62 -9.98 7.78
C GLU A 63 13.05 -11.10 6.83
N GLU A 64 12.10 -11.84 6.24
CA GLU A 64 12.38 -12.84 5.22
C GLU A 64 12.69 -12.24 3.82
N HIS A 65 12.38 -10.95 3.63
CA HIS A 65 12.76 -10.24 2.42
C HIS A 65 14.24 -9.87 2.50
N ASN A 66 15.05 -10.60 1.73
CA ASN A 66 16.49 -10.41 1.68
C ASN A 66 16.85 -9.26 0.71
N ASN A 67 16.35 -8.04 1.02
CA ASN A 67 16.65 -6.88 0.20
C ASN A 67 18.10 -6.44 0.47
N ASP A 68 18.85 -6.22 -0.61
CA ASP A 68 20.20 -5.68 -0.60
C ASP A 68 20.20 -4.37 -1.42
N THR A 69 20.78 -3.32 -0.87
CA THR A 69 20.87 -2.02 -1.54
C THR A 69 21.70 -2.06 -2.80
N GLU A 70 22.63 -3.02 -2.92
CA GLU A 70 23.50 -3.21 -4.09
C GLU A 70 22.90 -4.19 -5.11
N ASP A 71 21.75 -4.83 -4.83
CA ASP A 71 21.07 -5.72 -5.78
C ASP A 71 20.53 -4.93 -6.98
N GLN A 72 21.15 -5.10 -8.14
CA GLN A 72 20.76 -4.43 -9.38
C GLN A 72 19.35 -4.79 -9.83
N GLY A 73 18.87 -6.01 -9.56
CA GLY A 73 17.51 -6.43 -9.85
C GLY A 73 16.49 -5.62 -9.05
N TYR A 74 16.76 -5.43 -7.75
CA TYR A 74 15.91 -4.63 -6.90
C TYR A 74 16.00 -3.13 -7.19
N GLN A 75 17.19 -2.61 -7.52
CA GLN A 75 17.36 -1.25 -8.00
C GLN A 75 16.55 -1.01 -9.30
N HIS A 76 16.58 -1.96 -10.24
CA HIS A 76 15.76 -1.89 -11.44
C HIS A 76 14.26 -1.94 -11.12
N PHE A 77 13.86 -2.79 -10.17
CA PHE A 77 12.46 -2.91 -9.74
C PHE A 77 11.89 -1.58 -9.20
N VAL A 78 12.66 -0.83 -8.39
CA VAL A 78 12.23 0.45 -7.83
C VAL A 78 12.47 1.64 -8.77
N SER A 79 13.11 1.42 -9.92
CA SER A 79 13.48 2.47 -10.88
C SER A 79 12.32 3.35 -11.35
N PRO A 80 11.05 2.87 -11.47
CA PRO A 80 9.95 3.77 -11.82
C PRO A 80 9.76 4.92 -10.83
N ILE A 81 9.90 4.66 -9.53
CA ILE A 81 9.80 5.70 -8.49
C ILE A 81 11.01 6.62 -8.53
N THR A 82 12.23 6.04 -8.50
CA THR A 82 13.44 6.85 -8.43
C THR A 82 13.61 7.73 -9.68
N THR A 83 13.32 7.20 -10.87
CA THR A 83 13.34 7.97 -12.11
C THR A 83 12.32 9.11 -12.10
N ALA A 84 11.10 8.86 -11.64
CA ALA A 84 10.08 9.90 -11.54
C ALA A 84 10.50 11.02 -10.58
N ILE A 85 11.06 10.69 -9.42
CA ILE A 85 11.55 11.69 -8.45
C ILE A 85 12.72 12.49 -9.02
N LEU A 86 13.70 11.83 -9.66
CA LEU A 86 14.87 12.50 -10.27
C LEU A 86 14.48 13.45 -11.40
N ASN A 87 13.39 13.16 -12.12
CA ASN A 87 12.86 14.02 -13.19
C ASN A 87 12.04 15.20 -12.66
N ASP A 88 11.33 15.01 -11.55
CA ASP A 88 10.38 16.00 -11.03
C ASP A 88 11.00 16.96 -10.01
N PHE A 89 12.09 16.57 -9.34
CA PHE A 89 12.70 17.30 -8.24
C PHE A 89 14.21 17.48 -8.43
N THR A 90 14.82 18.24 -7.54
CA THR A 90 16.27 18.52 -7.50
C THR A 90 16.81 18.24 -6.10
N PRO A 91 18.14 18.18 -5.89
CA PRO A 91 18.73 18.02 -4.56
C PRO A 91 18.37 19.08 -3.52
N ALA A 92 17.81 20.22 -3.94
CA ALA A 92 17.32 21.25 -3.02
C ALA A 92 15.99 20.86 -2.31
N HIS A 93 15.28 19.87 -2.85
CA HIS A 93 14.02 19.38 -2.29
C HIS A 93 14.26 18.26 -1.27
N THR A 94 13.31 18.11 -0.34
CA THR A 94 13.38 17.10 0.71
C THR A 94 12.32 16.02 0.53
N GLY A 95 12.71 14.77 0.74
CA GLY A 95 11.84 13.61 0.55
C GLY A 95 11.71 12.74 1.79
N LEU A 96 10.71 11.85 1.73
CA LEU A 96 10.49 10.77 2.68
C LEU A 96 10.36 9.44 1.94
N ASP A 97 11.11 8.44 2.38
CA ASP A 97 10.94 7.04 2.03
C ASP A 97 10.05 6.40 3.10
N PHE A 98 8.76 6.28 2.80
CA PHE A 98 7.74 5.78 3.74
C PHE A 98 7.54 4.29 3.53
N GLY A 99 7.87 3.50 4.55
CA GLY A 99 7.95 2.04 4.47
C GLY A 99 9.28 1.58 3.87
N ALA A 100 10.39 2.18 4.32
CA ALA A 100 11.73 1.97 3.77
C ALA A 100 12.26 0.54 3.92
N GLY A 101 11.60 -0.31 4.72
CA GLY A 101 11.93 -1.72 4.91
C GLY A 101 13.29 -1.94 5.55
N THR A 102 13.84 -3.15 5.37
CA THR A 102 15.17 -3.53 5.93
C THR A 102 16.33 -2.94 5.16
N ALA A 103 16.16 -2.69 3.85
CA ALA A 103 17.19 -2.13 2.98
C ALA A 103 16.57 -1.00 2.12
N PRO A 104 16.83 0.27 2.45
CA PRO A 104 16.19 1.43 1.83
C PRO A 104 16.82 1.77 0.47
N VAL A 105 16.57 0.95 -0.54
CA VAL A 105 17.17 1.05 -1.88
C VAL A 105 16.81 2.36 -2.57
N ILE A 106 15.56 2.83 -2.44
CA ILE A 106 15.13 4.12 -2.98
C ILE A 106 15.95 5.26 -2.36
N SER A 107 16.06 5.26 -1.03
CA SER A 107 16.88 6.24 -0.31
C SER A 107 18.32 6.21 -0.77
N LYS A 108 18.93 5.03 -0.92
CA LYS A 108 20.31 4.86 -1.38
C LYS A 108 20.50 5.48 -2.76
N ILE A 109 19.65 5.13 -3.73
CA ILE A 109 19.74 5.64 -5.10
C ILE A 109 19.63 7.17 -5.13
N LEU A 110 18.65 7.74 -4.40
CA LEU A 110 18.45 9.18 -4.37
C LEU A 110 19.58 9.91 -3.66
N GLN A 111 20.14 9.35 -2.59
CA GLN A 111 21.31 9.90 -1.89
C GLN A 111 22.56 9.90 -2.77
N ASP A 112 22.79 8.86 -3.59
CA ASP A 112 23.88 8.82 -4.56
C ASP A 112 23.78 9.94 -5.61
N HIS A 113 22.54 10.42 -5.87
CA HIS A 113 22.24 11.59 -6.70
C HIS A 113 22.17 12.90 -5.88
N GLN A 114 22.67 12.90 -4.62
CA GLN A 114 22.72 14.05 -3.71
C GLN A 114 21.35 14.58 -3.24
N PHE A 115 20.27 13.81 -3.42
CA PHE A 115 18.95 14.17 -2.92
C PHE A 115 18.87 14.00 -1.39
N GLN A 116 18.10 14.88 -0.74
CA GLN A 116 17.82 14.79 0.68
C GLN A 116 16.56 13.95 0.89
N ILE A 117 16.70 12.77 1.49
CA ILE A 117 15.58 11.87 1.78
C ILE A 117 15.74 11.28 3.18
N LYS A 118 14.67 11.38 3.98
CA LYS A 118 14.54 10.72 5.28
C LYS A 118 13.85 9.37 5.11
N GLN A 119 14.08 8.47 6.04
CA GLN A 119 13.50 7.13 6.05
C GLN A 119 12.53 7.02 7.23
N TYR A 120 11.41 6.36 6.99
CA TYR A 120 10.50 5.94 8.02
C TYR A 120 9.98 4.53 7.74
N ASP A 121 10.04 3.68 8.75
CA ASP A 121 9.44 2.36 8.75
C ASP A 121 9.07 1.99 10.19
N PRO A 122 7.84 1.52 10.48
CA PRO A 122 7.40 1.24 11.85
C PRO A 122 8.13 0.07 12.52
N PHE A 123 8.86 -0.75 11.75
CA PHE A 123 9.61 -1.90 12.25
C PHE A 123 11.12 -1.69 12.23
N PHE A 124 11.65 -0.98 11.22
CA PHE A 124 13.09 -0.92 10.93
C PHE A 124 13.69 0.48 11.09
N TYR A 125 12.91 1.53 10.82
CA TYR A 125 13.32 2.95 10.91
C TYR A 125 12.26 3.75 11.67
N ASN A 126 11.98 3.33 12.91
CA ASN A 126 10.90 3.92 13.71
C ASN A 126 11.37 5.22 14.37
N SER A 127 11.41 6.28 13.59
CA SER A 127 11.70 7.66 13.99
C SER A 127 10.44 8.52 13.86
N PRO A 128 9.55 8.57 14.87
CA PRO A 128 8.28 9.29 14.79
C PRO A 128 8.43 10.79 14.49
N GLU A 129 9.57 11.38 14.82
CA GLU A 129 9.90 12.78 14.51
C GLU A 129 9.92 13.06 13.00
N THR A 130 10.18 12.06 12.14
CA THR A 130 10.11 12.23 10.69
C THR A 130 8.69 12.51 10.22
N LEU A 131 7.70 12.07 10.98
CA LEU A 131 6.28 12.29 10.67
C LEU A 131 5.76 13.67 11.16
N ASN A 132 6.63 14.51 11.71
CA ASN A 132 6.32 15.89 12.13
C ASN A 132 6.78 16.94 11.11
N HIS A 133 7.30 16.51 9.95
CA HIS A 133 7.78 17.39 8.89
C HIS A 133 6.92 17.25 7.65
N GLN A 134 7.00 18.26 6.78
CA GLN A 134 6.43 18.17 5.42
C GLN A 134 7.57 17.99 4.39
N TYR A 135 7.24 17.32 3.29
CA TYR A 135 8.16 16.90 2.26
C TYR A 135 7.69 17.31 0.88
N ASP A 136 8.63 17.59 -0.02
CA ASP A 136 8.34 17.88 -1.41
C ASP A 136 7.92 16.61 -2.16
N TYR A 137 8.48 15.46 -1.77
CA TYR A 137 8.09 14.16 -2.32
C TYR A 137 8.10 13.06 -1.27
N ILE A 138 7.22 12.08 -1.45
CA ILE A 138 7.16 10.88 -0.64
C ILE A 138 7.20 9.67 -1.56
N ALA A 139 8.13 8.74 -1.34
CA ALA A 139 8.15 7.41 -1.94
C ALA A 139 7.44 6.41 -1.01
N CYS A 140 6.58 5.56 -1.58
CA CYS A 140 5.81 4.53 -0.88
C CYS A 140 5.72 3.27 -1.78
N CYS A 141 6.81 2.47 -1.79
CA CYS A 141 7.02 1.37 -2.72
C CYS A 141 6.67 0.03 -2.08
N GLU A 142 5.68 -0.70 -2.62
CA GLU A 142 5.21 -1.98 -2.08
C GLU A 142 4.86 -1.89 -0.58
N VAL A 143 4.10 -0.86 -0.22
CA VAL A 143 3.73 -0.55 1.16
C VAL A 143 2.22 -0.36 1.33
N MET A 144 1.58 0.31 0.37
CA MET A 144 0.17 0.67 0.53
C MET A 144 -0.76 -0.56 0.64
N GLU A 145 -0.42 -1.70 0.04
CA GLU A 145 -1.14 -2.96 0.15
C GLU A 145 -1.10 -3.59 1.55
N HIS A 146 -0.15 -3.17 2.37
CA HIS A 146 0.01 -3.58 3.75
C HIS A 146 -0.74 -2.69 4.75
N PHE A 147 -1.40 -1.62 4.30
CA PHE A 147 -2.14 -0.72 5.18
C PHE A 147 -3.37 -1.38 5.80
N TYR A 148 -3.33 -1.63 7.11
CA TYR A 148 -4.49 -2.14 7.86
C TYR A 148 -5.60 -1.11 7.99
N GLN A 149 -5.23 0.17 8.00
CA GLN A 149 -6.15 1.30 8.06
C GLN A 149 -5.80 2.33 6.97
N PRO A 150 -6.00 1.99 5.69
CA PRO A 150 -5.55 2.82 4.58
C PRO A 150 -6.11 4.26 4.62
N TYR A 151 -7.28 4.47 5.22
CA TYR A 151 -7.79 5.83 5.43
C TYR A 151 -6.85 6.69 6.29
N ARG A 152 -6.33 6.14 7.39
CA ARG A 152 -5.42 6.85 8.29
C ARG A 152 -4.08 7.11 7.63
N GLU A 153 -3.56 6.11 6.92
CA GLU A 153 -2.27 6.22 6.25
C GLU A 153 -2.31 7.24 5.11
N PHE A 154 -3.32 7.22 4.23
CA PHE A 154 -3.44 8.23 3.18
C PHE A 154 -3.68 9.63 3.73
N ARG A 155 -4.43 9.77 4.81
CA ARG A 155 -4.57 11.06 5.51
C ARG A 155 -3.24 11.56 6.05
N LEU A 156 -2.44 10.69 6.66
CA LEU A 156 -1.10 11.01 7.12
C LEU A 156 -0.21 11.41 5.95
N LEU A 157 -0.06 10.56 4.94
CA LEU A 157 0.77 10.82 3.76
C LEU A 157 0.41 12.16 3.10
N LYS A 158 -0.90 12.46 2.95
CA LYS A 158 -1.36 13.75 2.42
C LYS A 158 -0.93 14.94 3.31
N SER A 159 -0.98 14.79 4.64
CA SER A 159 -0.60 15.85 5.58
C SER A 159 0.90 16.09 5.64
N LEU A 160 1.71 15.11 5.25
CA LEU A 160 3.17 15.20 5.18
C LEU A 160 3.68 15.84 3.87
N LEU A 161 2.80 16.10 2.91
CA LEU A 161 3.19 16.74 1.66
C LEU A 161 3.11 18.26 1.74
N GLN A 162 4.14 18.93 1.21
CA GLN A 162 4.12 20.36 0.95
C GLN A 162 3.08 20.68 -0.16
N PRO A 163 2.59 21.92 -0.25
CA PRO A 163 1.86 22.37 -1.43
C PRO A 163 2.70 22.20 -2.70
N GLY A 164 2.15 21.56 -3.73
CA GLY A 164 2.86 21.19 -4.95
C GLY A 164 3.69 19.90 -4.84
N GLY A 165 3.72 19.27 -3.68
CA GLY A 165 4.41 18.01 -3.45
C GLY A 165 3.75 16.82 -4.13
N LYS A 166 4.47 15.71 -4.24
CA LYS A 166 4.00 14.48 -4.90
C LYS A 166 4.17 13.24 -4.03
N LEU A 167 3.16 12.37 -4.04
CA LEU A 167 3.22 11.04 -3.45
C LEU A 167 3.38 10.00 -4.57
N TYR A 168 4.47 9.27 -4.55
CA TYR A 168 4.77 8.18 -5.48
C TYR A 168 4.54 6.84 -4.78
N CYS A 169 3.49 6.15 -5.20
CA CYS A 169 3.21 4.80 -4.73
C CYS A 169 3.53 3.79 -5.82
N MET A 170 4.00 2.61 -5.44
CA MET A 170 4.13 1.49 -6.36
C MET A 170 3.46 0.25 -5.75
N THR A 171 2.53 -0.35 -6.49
CA THR A 171 1.76 -1.53 -6.10
C THR A 171 1.10 -2.14 -7.32
N ASP A 172 0.70 -3.42 -7.26
CA ASP A 172 -0.13 -4.01 -8.30
C ASP A 172 -1.60 -3.66 -8.11
N LEU A 173 -2.20 -3.12 -9.17
CA LEU A 173 -3.62 -2.82 -9.17
C LEU A 173 -4.42 -4.02 -9.72
N TYR A 174 -5.50 -4.35 -9.04
CA TYR A 174 -6.48 -5.29 -9.56
C TYR A 174 -7.38 -4.62 -10.61
N ASP A 175 -7.69 -5.36 -11.66
CA ASP A 175 -8.79 -5.09 -12.59
C ASP A 175 -9.50 -6.40 -12.98
N GLU A 176 -10.64 -6.28 -13.66
CA GLU A 176 -11.50 -7.40 -13.98
C GLU A 176 -10.92 -8.38 -15.03
N SER A 177 -9.80 -8.04 -15.68
CA SER A 177 -9.08 -8.95 -16.60
C SER A 177 -8.19 -9.95 -15.87
N ILE A 178 -7.91 -9.70 -14.58
CA ILE A 178 -7.05 -10.54 -13.75
C ILE A 178 -7.89 -11.67 -13.14
N ASP A 179 -7.51 -12.93 -13.41
CA ASP A 179 -8.04 -14.05 -12.64
C ASP A 179 -7.47 -14.03 -11.21
N PHE A 180 -8.27 -13.53 -10.28
CA PHE A 180 -7.87 -13.41 -8.88
C PHE A 180 -7.46 -14.74 -8.25
N HIS A 181 -8.03 -15.87 -8.73
CA HIS A 181 -7.68 -17.19 -8.19
C HIS A 181 -6.22 -17.57 -8.45
N SER A 182 -5.72 -17.34 -9.64
CA SER A 182 -4.35 -17.64 -10.05
C SER A 182 -3.36 -16.49 -9.75
N TRP A 183 -3.84 -15.28 -9.46
CA TRP A 183 -3.00 -14.10 -9.28
C TRP A 183 -2.07 -14.23 -8.06
N TYR A 184 -0.76 -14.09 -8.30
CA TYR A 184 0.27 -14.28 -7.30
C TYR A 184 0.19 -13.29 -6.13
N TYR A 185 -0.24 -12.05 -6.41
CA TYR A 185 -0.20 -10.92 -5.48
C TYR A 185 -0.96 -11.16 -4.16
N LYS A 186 -2.10 -11.88 -4.22
CA LYS A 186 -2.84 -12.31 -3.02
C LYS A 186 -2.14 -13.40 -2.21
N ASN A 187 -1.00 -13.95 -2.68
CA ASN A 187 -0.30 -15.03 -1.98
C ASN A 187 0.50 -14.53 -0.79
N ASP A 188 0.90 -13.27 -0.79
CA ASP A 188 1.45 -12.66 0.40
C ASP A 188 0.34 -12.44 1.45
N GLN A 189 0.58 -12.95 2.68
CA GLN A 189 -0.40 -12.87 3.77
C GLN A 189 -0.50 -11.48 4.36
N THR A 190 0.48 -10.62 4.07
CA THR A 190 0.54 -9.24 4.54
C THR A 190 -0.10 -8.25 3.56
N HIS A 191 -0.52 -8.71 2.35
CA HIS A 191 -1.32 -7.92 1.43
C HIS A 191 -2.78 -7.90 1.89
N VAL A 192 -3.08 -7.01 2.81
CA VAL A 192 -4.39 -6.93 3.48
C VAL A 192 -5.37 -6.03 2.76
N PHE A 193 -4.89 -5.14 1.87
CA PHE A 193 -5.73 -4.24 1.08
C PHE A 193 -5.22 -4.13 -0.37
N ILE A 194 -6.00 -4.58 -1.32
CA ILE A 194 -5.67 -4.57 -2.75
C ILE A 194 -6.46 -3.46 -3.43
N TYR A 195 -5.76 -2.67 -4.22
CA TYR A 195 -6.32 -1.48 -4.86
C TYR A 195 -6.80 -1.78 -6.27
N HIS A 196 -7.88 -1.12 -6.66
CA HIS A 196 -8.41 -1.07 -8.00
C HIS A 196 -8.21 0.34 -8.58
N ARG A 197 -8.19 0.51 -9.92
CA ARG A 197 -8.09 1.86 -10.52
C ARG A 197 -9.16 2.84 -9.99
N LYS A 198 -10.37 2.34 -9.74
CA LYS A 198 -11.46 3.14 -9.14
C LYS A 198 -11.16 3.52 -7.68
N THR A 199 -10.40 2.69 -6.96
CA THR A 199 -9.95 3.01 -5.60
C THR A 199 -8.98 4.18 -5.61
N ILE A 200 -8.06 4.23 -6.59
CA ILE A 200 -7.11 5.34 -6.73
C ILE A 200 -7.84 6.66 -6.98
N ARG A 201 -8.86 6.65 -7.86
CA ARG A 201 -9.72 7.80 -8.06
C ARG A 201 -10.43 8.22 -6.77
N TRP A 202 -11.00 7.27 -6.04
CA TRP A 202 -11.67 7.56 -4.77
C TRP A 202 -10.70 8.19 -3.74
N ILE A 203 -9.47 7.68 -3.65
CA ILE A 203 -8.40 8.25 -2.78
C ILE A 203 -8.12 9.70 -3.19
N THR A 204 -7.97 9.96 -4.48
CA THR A 204 -7.72 11.31 -5.01
C THR A 204 -8.79 12.29 -4.57
N ASP A 205 -10.06 11.92 -4.77
CA ASP A 205 -11.21 12.78 -4.43
C ASP A 205 -11.35 12.95 -2.90
N ALA A 206 -11.26 11.86 -2.14
CA ALA A 206 -11.48 11.86 -0.69
C ALA A 206 -10.40 12.61 0.12
N PHE A 207 -9.16 12.55 -0.32
CA PHE A 207 -8.03 13.22 0.34
C PHE A 207 -7.63 14.52 -0.35
N GLN A 208 -8.43 15.00 -1.32
CA GLN A 208 -8.24 16.29 -2.00
C GLN A 208 -6.84 16.41 -2.64
N PHE A 209 -6.39 15.34 -3.29
CA PHE A 209 -5.29 15.46 -4.23
C PHE A 209 -5.80 16.18 -5.49
N GLN A 210 -4.97 17.00 -6.12
CA GLN A 210 -5.33 17.72 -7.35
C GLN A 210 -5.52 16.77 -8.54
N GLY A 211 -4.86 15.60 -8.50
CA GLY A 211 -4.97 14.58 -9.52
C GLY A 211 -4.07 13.40 -9.24
N TYR A 212 -4.08 12.44 -10.16
CA TYR A 212 -3.19 11.28 -10.13
C TYR A 212 -2.82 10.83 -11.54
N ARG A 213 -1.73 10.08 -11.65
CA ARG A 213 -1.28 9.40 -12.86
C ARG A 213 -0.94 7.95 -12.53
N ILE A 214 -1.23 7.03 -13.45
CA ILE A 214 -0.90 5.60 -13.31
C ILE A 214 -0.09 5.19 -14.53
N GLU A 215 1.14 4.72 -14.31
CA GLU A 215 2.07 4.25 -15.32
C GLU A 215 2.62 2.87 -14.90
N GLY A 216 2.02 1.82 -15.45
CA GLY A 216 2.29 0.46 -14.98
C GLY A 216 1.89 0.31 -13.51
N ARG A 217 2.87 0.01 -12.66
CA ARG A 217 2.69 -0.13 -11.20
C ARG A 217 2.85 1.20 -10.45
N LEU A 218 3.44 2.22 -11.08
CA LEU A 218 3.65 3.52 -10.48
C LEU A 218 2.36 4.34 -10.47
N ILE A 219 2.01 4.85 -9.32
CA ILE A 219 0.88 5.74 -9.08
C ILE A 219 1.44 7.02 -8.47
N THR A 220 1.26 8.15 -9.15
CA THR A 220 1.69 9.46 -8.65
C THR A 220 0.46 10.30 -8.30
N PHE A 221 0.35 10.76 -7.05
CA PHE A 221 -0.66 11.72 -6.63
C PHE A 221 -0.04 13.10 -6.52
N TYR A 222 -0.80 14.14 -6.90
CA TYR A 222 -0.38 15.54 -6.91
C TYR A 222 -1.12 16.36 -5.84
N THR A 223 -0.40 17.27 -5.13
CA THR A 223 -1.02 18.20 -4.17
C THR A 223 -1.08 19.61 -4.70
#